data_483c003a6c237af83673da92e8508b58
#
_entry.id   483c003a6c237af83673da92e8508b58
#
_cell.length_a   1.000
_cell.length_b   1.000
_cell.length_c   1.000
_cell.angle_alpha   90.00
_cell.angle_beta   90.00
_cell.angle_gamma   90.00
#
_symmetry.space_group_name_H-M   'P 1'
#
loop_
_entity.id
_entity.type
_entity.pdbx_description
1 polymer ?
#
loop_
_entity_poly.entity_id
_entity_poly.type
_entity_poly.pdbx_seq_one_letter_code
_entity_poly.pdbx_strand_id
1 'polypeptide(L)'
;SVAEHLKPDRLFRRFLKHRESIGLRILDLDAGVMGELRSFLNQGELVALVADRDLSKSGIDVNFFGARARMPAGPAILALETGADLVTVFVSYSQEGLVIDCAPPIKVDKSAERKAEIARVTQVMANRFEDAIRANPTSWHMQQRIFIDNDFVERA
;
A
#
# COMPACT_ATOMS: atom_id res chain seq x y z
N SER A 1 4.11 -10.65 -0.45
CA SER A 1 4.35 -9.20 -0.41
C SER A 1 5.39 -8.81 -1.45
N VAL A 2 5.52 -7.51 -1.74
CA VAL A 2 6.51 -6.94 -2.69
C VAL A 2 7.55 -6.15 -1.91
N ALA A 3 8.80 -6.20 -2.35
CA ALA A 3 9.88 -5.38 -1.81
C ALA A 3 10.64 -4.65 -2.91
N GLU A 4 10.95 -3.38 -2.67
CA GLU A 4 11.91 -2.63 -3.48
C GLU A 4 13.33 -3.10 -3.15
N HIS A 5 14.19 -3.15 -4.17
CA HIS A 5 15.58 -3.52 -3.99
C HIS A 5 16.34 -2.43 -3.22
N LEU A 6 16.70 -2.71 -1.98
CA LEU A 6 17.42 -1.79 -1.10
C LEU A 6 18.94 -1.95 -1.24
N LYS A 7 19.65 -0.84 -1.21
CA LYS A 7 21.12 -0.84 -1.11
C LYS A 7 21.57 -0.63 0.33
N PRO A 8 22.65 -1.29 0.77
CA PRO A 8 23.48 -2.28 0.05
C PRO A 8 22.83 -3.67 0.00
N ASP A 9 23.08 -4.43 -1.08
CA ASP A 9 22.52 -5.76 -1.35
C ASP A 9 22.64 -6.76 -0.19
N ARG A 10 23.70 -6.65 0.61
CA ARG A 10 23.89 -7.50 1.79
C ARG A 10 22.79 -7.29 2.84
N LEU A 11 22.38 -6.03 3.03
CA LEU A 11 21.29 -5.69 3.95
C LEU A 11 19.96 -6.18 3.40
N PHE A 12 19.70 -5.93 2.10
CA PHE A 12 18.50 -6.40 1.44
C PHE A 12 18.32 -7.90 1.55
N ARG A 13 19.35 -8.70 1.22
CA ARG A 13 19.30 -10.16 1.36
C ARG A 13 19.04 -10.62 2.81
N ARG A 14 19.55 -9.90 3.81
CA ARG A 14 19.27 -10.22 5.22
C ARG A 14 17.80 -9.97 5.58
N PHE A 15 17.21 -8.90 5.06
CA PHE A 15 15.77 -8.62 5.22
C PHE A 15 14.90 -9.67 4.54
N LEU A 16 15.21 -10.04 3.31
CA LEU A 16 14.50 -11.10 2.61
C LEU A 16 14.52 -12.40 3.40
N LYS A 17 15.71 -12.87 3.78
CA LYS A 17 15.87 -14.10 4.57
C LYS A 17 15.07 -14.06 5.88
N HIS A 18 15.03 -12.92 6.57
CA HIS A 18 14.24 -12.78 7.79
C HIS A 18 12.74 -12.89 7.49
N ARG A 19 12.24 -12.23 6.47
CA ARG A 19 10.82 -12.29 6.09
C ARG A 19 10.41 -13.70 5.64
N GLU A 20 11.27 -14.36 4.87
CA GLU A 20 11.05 -15.76 4.45
C GLU A 20 11.02 -16.70 5.66
N SER A 21 11.87 -16.48 6.66
CA SER A 21 11.92 -17.32 7.86
C SER A 21 10.65 -17.24 8.73
N ILE A 22 9.85 -16.20 8.57
CA ILE A 22 8.53 -16.06 9.23
C ILE A 22 7.37 -16.42 8.30
N GLY A 23 7.64 -17.07 7.18
CA GLY A 23 6.62 -17.59 6.25
C GLY A 23 6.14 -16.61 5.19
N LEU A 24 6.78 -15.44 5.02
CA LEU A 24 6.42 -14.49 3.98
C LEU A 24 7.12 -14.83 2.66
N ARG A 25 6.35 -14.88 1.57
CA ARG A 25 6.90 -14.88 0.20
C ARG A 25 7.05 -13.44 -0.27
N ILE A 26 8.27 -13.05 -0.62
CA ILE A 26 8.59 -11.70 -1.07
C ILE A 26 8.92 -11.74 -2.56
N LEU A 27 8.25 -10.90 -3.33
CA LEU A 27 8.50 -10.71 -4.76
C LEU A 27 9.31 -9.45 -4.99
N ASP A 28 10.16 -9.46 -6.00
CA ASP A 28 10.84 -8.27 -6.48
C ASP A 28 9.84 -7.36 -7.22
N LEU A 29 10.02 -6.05 -7.09
CA LEU A 29 9.20 -5.07 -7.79
C LEU A 29 9.69 -4.96 -9.24
N ASP A 30 9.20 -5.84 -10.10
CA ASP A 30 9.50 -5.87 -11.52
C ASP A 30 8.22 -5.83 -12.38
N ALA A 31 8.38 -5.91 -13.71
CA ALA A 31 7.27 -5.84 -14.64
C ALA A 31 6.29 -7.05 -14.54
N GLY A 32 6.71 -8.16 -13.96
CA GLY A 32 5.93 -9.39 -13.83
C GLY A 32 5.13 -9.47 -12.53
N VAL A 33 5.49 -8.67 -11.52
CA VAL A 33 4.97 -8.79 -10.15
C VAL A 33 3.46 -8.77 -10.06
N MET A 34 2.78 -7.94 -10.85
CA MET A 34 1.31 -7.87 -10.85
C MET A 34 0.66 -9.18 -11.31
N GLY A 35 1.28 -9.89 -12.25
CA GLY A 35 0.82 -11.20 -12.71
C GLY A 35 0.92 -12.26 -11.62
N GLU A 36 2.04 -12.29 -10.89
CA GLU A 36 2.25 -13.21 -9.78
C GLU A 36 1.30 -12.94 -8.62
N LEU A 37 1.12 -11.67 -8.23
CA LEU A 37 0.18 -11.28 -7.17
C LEU A 37 -1.26 -11.68 -7.50
N ARG A 38 -1.67 -11.50 -8.76
CA ARG A 38 -2.99 -11.93 -9.26
C ARG A 38 -3.13 -13.45 -9.17
N SER A 39 -2.09 -14.19 -9.53
CA SER A 39 -2.09 -15.65 -9.41
C SER A 39 -2.28 -16.11 -7.96
N PHE A 40 -1.59 -15.50 -7.01
CA PHE A 40 -1.74 -15.82 -5.59
C PHE A 40 -3.15 -15.54 -5.07
N LEU A 41 -3.71 -14.39 -5.40
CA LEU A 41 -5.08 -14.05 -5.01
C LEU A 41 -6.12 -15.04 -5.59
N ASN A 42 -5.95 -15.46 -6.87
CA ASN A 42 -6.82 -16.45 -7.49
C ASN A 42 -6.68 -17.85 -6.87
N GLN A 43 -5.58 -18.13 -6.19
CA GLN A 43 -5.36 -19.37 -5.42
C GLN A 43 -5.86 -19.25 -3.98
N GLY A 44 -6.46 -18.13 -3.60
CA GLY A 44 -6.96 -17.87 -2.25
C GLY A 44 -5.87 -17.49 -1.25
N GLU A 45 -4.68 -17.10 -1.71
CA GLU A 45 -3.60 -16.64 -0.85
C GLU A 45 -3.81 -15.17 -0.44
N LEU A 46 -3.21 -14.79 0.70
CA LEU A 46 -3.19 -13.41 1.18
C LEU A 46 -2.02 -12.64 0.55
N VAL A 47 -2.32 -11.46 0.01
CA VAL A 47 -1.32 -10.51 -0.49
C VAL A 47 -1.30 -9.27 0.40
N ALA A 48 -0.18 -9.04 1.10
CA ALA A 48 0.03 -7.83 1.90
C ALA A 48 0.89 -6.83 1.13
N LEU A 49 0.40 -5.60 0.99
CA LEU A 49 1.07 -4.50 0.26
C LEU A 49 1.21 -3.27 1.15
N VAL A 50 2.36 -2.62 1.11
CA VAL A 50 2.53 -1.27 1.67
C VAL A 50 1.96 -0.29 0.66
N ALA A 51 0.92 0.44 1.03
CA ALA A 51 0.11 1.22 0.09
C ALA A 51 -0.17 2.66 0.53
N ASP A 52 0.47 3.12 1.60
CA ASP A 52 0.32 4.48 2.14
C ASP A 52 1.13 5.53 1.37
N ARG A 53 1.91 5.12 0.39
CA ARG A 53 2.75 6.00 -0.46
C ARG A 53 3.05 5.37 -1.81
N ASP A 54 3.21 6.21 -2.81
CA ASP A 54 3.80 5.84 -4.10
C ASP A 54 4.94 6.82 -4.46
N LEU A 55 6.13 6.28 -4.64
CA LEU A 55 7.31 7.03 -5.06
C LEU A 55 7.51 6.97 -6.59
N SER A 56 6.67 6.20 -7.28
CA SER A 56 6.67 6.12 -8.74
C SER A 56 5.93 7.34 -9.35
N LYS A 57 5.99 7.44 -10.68
CA LYS A 57 5.21 8.43 -11.42
C LYS A 57 3.85 7.90 -11.89
N SER A 58 3.51 6.64 -11.58
CA SER A 58 2.34 5.92 -12.10
C SER A 58 1.22 5.73 -11.09
N GLY A 59 1.38 6.21 -9.86
CA GLY A 59 0.35 6.14 -8.82
C GLY A 59 -0.84 7.03 -9.10
N ILE A 60 -1.88 6.89 -8.28
CA ILE A 60 -3.11 7.67 -8.33
C ILE A 60 -2.97 8.88 -7.41
N ASP A 61 -3.28 10.05 -7.94
CA ASP A 61 -3.37 11.27 -7.13
C ASP A 61 -4.61 11.21 -6.25
N VAL A 62 -4.42 11.43 -4.95
CA VAL A 62 -5.47 11.40 -3.93
C VAL A 62 -5.40 12.67 -3.08
N ASN A 63 -6.52 13.03 -2.45
CA ASN A 63 -6.52 13.99 -1.36
C ASN A 63 -6.16 13.24 -0.06
N PHE A 64 -5.14 13.72 0.63
CA PHE A 64 -4.64 13.13 1.85
C PHE A 64 -4.20 14.23 2.81
N PHE A 65 -4.82 14.32 3.97
CA PHE A 65 -4.65 15.43 4.93
C PHE A 65 -4.87 16.82 4.33
N GLY A 66 -5.79 16.94 3.37
CA GLY A 66 -6.13 18.20 2.71
C GLY A 66 -5.14 18.65 1.62
N ALA A 67 -4.12 17.86 1.33
CA ALA A 67 -3.15 18.12 0.27
C ALA A 67 -3.16 16.97 -0.76
N ARG A 68 -2.58 17.20 -1.95
CA ARG A 68 -2.45 16.14 -2.96
C ARG A 68 -1.26 15.24 -2.62
N ALA A 69 -1.54 13.94 -2.55
CA ALA A 69 -0.53 12.90 -2.41
C ALA A 69 -0.67 11.86 -3.53
N ARG A 70 0.27 10.95 -3.64
CA ARG A 70 0.21 9.87 -4.61
C ARG A 70 0.28 8.53 -3.91
N MET A 71 -0.69 7.65 -4.26
CA MET A 71 -0.77 6.28 -3.72
C MET A 71 -0.77 5.24 -4.83
N PRO A 72 -0.27 4.01 -4.54
CA PRO A 72 -0.16 2.98 -5.56
C PRO A 72 -1.55 2.49 -6.01
N ALA A 73 -1.74 2.34 -7.32
CA ALA A 73 -2.96 1.79 -7.91
C ALA A 73 -3.07 0.26 -7.74
N GLY A 74 -1.96 -0.41 -7.45
CA GLY A 74 -1.86 -1.88 -7.42
C GLY A 74 -2.94 -2.58 -6.61
N PRO A 75 -3.19 -2.20 -5.35
CA PRO A 75 -4.23 -2.82 -4.53
C PRO A 75 -5.63 -2.73 -5.15
N ALA A 76 -6.01 -1.56 -5.67
CA ALA A 76 -7.30 -1.37 -6.32
C ALA A 76 -7.43 -2.16 -7.62
N ILE A 77 -6.36 -2.22 -8.42
CA ILE A 77 -6.31 -3.02 -9.65
C ILE A 77 -6.47 -4.50 -9.34
N LEU A 78 -5.75 -5.03 -8.37
CA LEU A 78 -5.82 -6.43 -7.99
C LEU A 78 -7.23 -6.81 -7.50
N ALA A 79 -7.82 -6.00 -6.63
CA ALA A 79 -9.18 -6.24 -6.14
C ALA A 79 -10.23 -6.22 -7.28
N LEU A 80 -10.12 -5.26 -8.21
CA LEU A 80 -11.00 -5.14 -9.36
C LEU A 80 -10.89 -6.36 -10.30
N GLU A 81 -9.69 -6.82 -10.57
CA GLU A 81 -9.41 -7.90 -11.52
C GLU A 81 -9.69 -9.30 -10.95
N THR A 82 -9.36 -9.54 -9.69
CA THR A 82 -9.52 -10.86 -9.07
C THR A 82 -10.85 -11.01 -8.33
N GLY A 83 -11.40 -9.90 -7.81
CA GLY A 83 -12.53 -9.91 -6.90
C GLY A 83 -12.16 -10.28 -5.47
N ALA A 84 -10.87 -10.29 -5.15
CA ALA A 84 -10.40 -10.45 -3.78
C ALA A 84 -10.84 -9.26 -2.92
N ASP A 85 -11.15 -9.52 -1.67
CA ASP A 85 -11.47 -8.48 -0.70
C ASP A 85 -10.26 -7.57 -0.45
N LEU A 86 -10.48 -6.26 -0.56
CA LEU A 86 -9.47 -5.24 -0.27
C LEU A 86 -9.71 -4.68 1.12
N VAL A 87 -8.81 -5.01 2.03
CA VAL A 87 -8.84 -4.58 3.44
C VAL A 87 -7.68 -3.63 3.71
N THR A 88 -7.97 -2.47 4.27
CA THR A 88 -6.92 -1.58 4.82
C THR A 88 -6.57 -2.03 6.23
N VAL A 89 -5.28 -2.12 6.51
CA VAL A 89 -4.75 -2.52 7.82
C VAL A 89 -3.84 -1.40 8.34
N PHE A 90 -4.02 -1.04 9.60
CA PHE A 90 -3.15 -0.12 10.30
C PHE A 90 -2.55 -0.80 11.54
N VAL A 91 -1.25 -0.58 11.75
CA VAL A 91 -0.55 -1.14 12.91
C VAL A 91 -0.14 0.01 13.81
N SER A 92 -0.57 -0.03 15.07
CA SER A 92 -0.24 0.96 16.08
C SER A 92 0.44 0.33 17.29
N TYR A 93 1.11 1.16 18.08
CA TYR A 93 1.73 0.75 19.34
C TYR A 93 0.79 1.04 20.50
N SER A 94 0.72 0.11 21.45
CA SER A 94 0.05 0.27 22.75
C SER A 94 1.04 -0.03 23.89
N GLN A 95 0.60 0.18 25.12
CA GLN A 95 1.39 -0.21 26.31
C GLN A 95 1.59 -1.74 26.40
N GLU A 96 0.67 -2.51 25.84
CA GLU A 96 0.67 -3.97 25.87
C GLU A 96 1.35 -4.61 24.66
N GLY A 97 1.71 -3.81 23.63
CA GLY A 97 2.34 -4.30 22.41
C GLY A 97 1.82 -3.67 21.14
N LEU A 98 1.59 -4.47 20.09
CA LEU A 98 1.08 -4.04 18.81
C LEU A 98 -0.44 -4.26 18.72
N VAL A 99 -1.13 -3.28 18.18
CA VAL A 99 -2.54 -3.39 17.79
C VAL A 99 -2.60 -3.40 16.26
N ILE A 100 -3.28 -4.40 15.71
CA ILE A 100 -3.49 -4.55 14.26
C ILE A 100 -4.97 -4.31 13.99
N ASP A 101 -5.28 -3.14 13.43
CA ASP A 101 -6.63 -2.75 13.05
C ASP A 101 -6.90 -3.12 11.60
N CYS A 102 -7.87 -4.01 11.39
CA CYS A 102 -8.36 -4.41 10.06
C CYS A 102 -9.71 -3.75 9.81
N ALA A 103 -9.79 -2.82 8.89
CA ALA A 103 -11.05 -2.20 8.51
C ALA A 103 -11.92 -3.17 7.68
N PRO A 104 -13.25 -2.98 7.62
CA PRO A 104 -14.09 -3.77 6.72
C PRO A 104 -13.64 -3.70 5.27
N PRO A 105 -13.89 -4.72 4.43
CA PRO A 105 -13.51 -4.71 3.01
C PRO A 105 -14.06 -3.47 2.28
N ILE A 106 -13.27 -2.93 1.36
CA ILE A 106 -13.70 -1.87 0.45
C ILE A 106 -14.52 -2.52 -0.68
N LYS A 107 -15.75 -2.09 -0.84
CA LYS A 107 -16.58 -2.53 -1.97
C LYS A 107 -16.00 -2.00 -3.28
N VAL A 108 -15.78 -2.91 -4.23
CA VAL A 108 -15.27 -2.61 -5.58
C VAL A 108 -16.38 -2.90 -6.58
N ASP A 109 -16.72 -1.89 -7.40
CA ASP A 109 -17.74 -2.03 -8.44
C ASP A 109 -17.09 -2.45 -9.77
N LYS A 110 -17.28 -3.73 -10.14
CA LYS A 110 -16.76 -4.29 -11.38
C LYS A 110 -17.51 -3.80 -12.64
N SER A 111 -18.68 -3.16 -12.47
CA SER A 111 -19.47 -2.61 -13.57
C SER A 111 -19.11 -1.15 -13.90
N ALA A 112 -18.43 -0.48 -12.99
CA ALA A 112 -18.01 0.91 -13.19
C ALA A 112 -16.87 1.03 -14.23
N GLU A 113 -16.67 2.25 -14.74
CA GLU A 113 -15.52 2.53 -15.59
C GLU A 113 -14.22 2.29 -14.83
N ARG A 114 -13.33 1.46 -15.41
CA ARG A 114 -12.13 0.91 -14.75
C ARG A 114 -11.27 1.99 -14.10
N LYS A 115 -10.95 3.06 -14.82
CA LYS A 115 -10.06 4.11 -14.32
C LYS A 115 -10.70 4.91 -13.18
N ALA A 116 -11.96 5.22 -13.30
CA ALA A 116 -12.72 5.93 -12.28
C ALA A 116 -12.83 5.08 -11.00
N GLU A 117 -13.08 3.79 -11.14
CA GLU A 117 -13.20 2.89 -9.99
C GLU A 117 -11.86 2.70 -9.26
N ILE A 118 -10.76 2.54 -9.98
CA ILE A 118 -9.41 2.49 -9.39
C ILE A 118 -9.13 3.77 -8.61
N ALA A 119 -9.43 4.95 -9.17
CA ALA A 119 -9.24 6.22 -8.49
C ALA A 119 -10.12 6.33 -7.23
N ARG A 120 -11.40 5.96 -7.32
CA ARG A 120 -12.34 5.96 -6.18
C ARG A 120 -11.86 5.05 -5.06
N VAL A 121 -11.50 3.82 -5.37
CA VAL A 121 -11.03 2.83 -4.39
C VAL A 121 -9.74 3.30 -3.73
N THR A 122 -8.80 3.84 -4.50
CA THR A 122 -7.54 4.38 -3.97
C THR A 122 -7.80 5.57 -3.05
N GLN A 123 -8.77 6.46 -3.37
CA GLN A 123 -9.16 7.55 -2.48
C GLN A 123 -9.81 7.03 -1.18
N VAL A 124 -10.62 5.97 -1.25
CA VAL A 124 -11.19 5.34 -0.04
C VAL A 124 -10.08 4.78 0.85
N MET A 125 -9.06 4.15 0.27
CA MET A 125 -7.88 3.70 1.03
C MET A 125 -7.18 4.88 1.71
N ALA A 126 -6.95 5.98 0.97
CA ALA A 126 -6.32 7.20 1.49
C ALA A 126 -7.08 7.75 2.70
N ASN A 127 -8.41 7.87 2.60
CA ASN A 127 -9.25 8.36 3.69
C ASN A 127 -9.13 7.48 4.94
N ARG A 128 -9.14 6.15 4.78
CA ARG A 128 -8.99 5.21 5.89
C ARG A 128 -7.61 5.29 6.55
N PHE A 129 -6.55 5.44 5.76
CA PHE A 129 -5.21 5.67 6.31
C PHE A 129 -5.14 7.01 7.05
N GLU A 130 -5.75 8.07 6.52
CA GLU A 130 -5.81 9.37 7.18
C GLU A 130 -6.51 9.27 8.54
N ASP A 131 -7.66 8.61 8.62
CA ASP A 131 -8.41 8.42 9.86
C ASP A 131 -7.58 7.63 10.90
N ALA A 132 -6.95 6.54 10.49
CA ALA A 132 -6.12 5.72 11.36
C ALA A 132 -4.87 6.47 11.87
N ILE A 133 -4.21 7.24 10.99
CA ILE A 133 -3.06 8.07 11.34
C ILE A 133 -3.47 9.19 12.29
N ARG A 134 -4.61 9.85 12.06
CA ARG A 134 -5.14 10.88 12.98
C ARG A 134 -5.37 10.34 14.39
N ALA A 135 -5.87 9.11 14.48
CA ALA A 135 -6.08 8.44 15.77
C ALA A 135 -4.76 8.04 16.46
N ASN A 136 -3.73 7.69 15.69
CA ASN A 136 -2.44 7.18 16.19
C ASN A 136 -1.24 7.77 15.42
N PRO A 137 -1.00 9.10 15.48
CA PRO A 137 -0.01 9.75 14.61
C PRO A 137 1.43 9.31 14.88
N THR A 138 1.75 8.90 16.09
CA THR A 138 3.08 8.43 16.48
C THR A 138 3.41 7.03 15.95
N SER A 139 2.43 6.31 15.42
CA SER A 139 2.61 4.98 14.83
C SER A 139 2.86 5.02 13.32
N TRP A 140 2.80 6.19 12.70
CA TRP A 140 3.10 6.35 11.28
C TRP A 140 4.42 7.07 11.06
N HIS A 141 5.37 6.38 10.42
CA HIS A 141 6.72 6.86 10.19
C HIS A 141 6.95 7.14 8.71
N MET A 142 6.64 8.36 8.27
CA MET A 142 6.86 8.79 6.89
C MET A 142 8.05 9.76 6.80
N GLN A 143 9.19 9.26 6.34
CA GLN A 143 10.41 10.05 6.16
C GLN A 143 10.60 10.56 4.73
N GLN A 144 9.69 10.19 3.82
CA GLN A 144 9.78 10.55 2.42
C GLN A 144 8.69 11.57 2.06
N ARG A 145 9.00 12.38 1.05
CA ARG A 145 8.03 13.33 0.51
C ARG A 145 6.93 12.56 -0.23
N ILE A 146 5.69 12.67 0.24
CA ILE A 146 4.52 12.04 -0.38
C ILE A 146 3.54 13.06 -0.99
N PHE A 147 3.56 14.31 -0.50
CA PHE A 147 2.74 15.39 -1.04
C PHE A 147 3.36 15.94 -2.31
N ILE A 148 2.53 16.18 -3.33
CA ILE A 148 2.93 16.59 -4.69
C ILE A 148 2.51 18.01 -5.03
N ASP A 149 1.87 18.75 -4.13
CA ASP A 149 1.52 20.15 -4.35
C ASP A 149 2.75 21.04 -4.43
N ASN A 150 2.68 22.09 -5.25
CA ASN A 150 3.81 22.94 -5.66
C ASN A 150 4.43 23.76 -4.51
N ASP A 151 3.81 23.80 -3.34
CA ASP A 151 4.30 24.57 -2.18
C ASP A 151 5.49 23.89 -1.46
N PHE A 152 5.85 22.67 -1.86
CA PHE A 152 7.04 22.00 -1.38
C PHE A 152 8.21 22.26 -2.31
N VAL A 153 8.96 23.32 -2.05
CA VAL A 153 10.24 23.58 -2.72
C VAL A 153 11.16 22.39 -2.49
N GLU A 154 11.68 21.80 -3.57
CA GLU A 154 12.75 20.81 -3.46
C GLU A 154 13.91 21.43 -2.66
N ARG A 155 14.17 20.87 -1.49
CA ARG A 155 15.43 21.18 -0.81
C ARG A 155 16.55 20.45 -1.56
N ALA A 156 17.40 21.24 -2.19
CA ALA A 156 18.61 20.78 -2.85
C ALA A 156 19.54 20.03 -1.88
#